data_827cd26a8d6a3ba36f99ae321bf38194
#
_entry.id   827cd26a8d6a3ba36f99ae321bf38194
#
_cell.length_a   1.000
_cell.length_b   1.000
_cell.length_c   1.000
_cell.angle_alpha   90.00
_cell.angle_beta   90.00
_cell.angle_gamma   90.00
#
_symmetry.space_group_name_H-M   'P 1'
#
loop_
_entity.id
_entity.type
_entity.pdbx_description
1 polymer ?
#
loop_
_entity_poly.entity_id
_entity_poly.type
_entity_poly.pdbx_seq_one_letter_code
_entity_poly.pdbx_strand_id
1 'polypeptide(L)'
;MIRFSFWNSIAGYFQSIAKKLSRRAEHSLTEKTDQDFVFEVIGEKRFPNATQLKYLTKFYSPTELLISKIALFLALASSLALGILLYQNNLVRKPAEGGEYAEAVIGAPTYINPLFAQTNDVDQDIARLVFGSLMKLDENGNLVADLAERYDIDPLATTYTFTLHPGARWHDGEPLSAQDVLFTVQSIQDQSFKSPLYVTFRNVRVQAPDERTVSFTLAEPFAPFLSVMTFGILPEHLWQDVDPAHAILAELNLKPVGSGPYRFGQFVKDKNGNIKEYRLERFDEYYGPGPFIKDLTLKFFGSFEEAYAAFESGNVDGIGFLPQHQTPANTDQAAVHKFSLPQYTALFFNQAANPALKEKEVRLALSLATDKRGIIDSAFGGDALPVAGPILPGMLGYAQTKSATLFDPAQAEKLLDDAGWKRERPESEDAEAAGAAIVTRGSTTLGTQGEEQLPYTRTKNNAELALTLTAIQRDDSIIVAETLRDLWQGIGVKVNLNIVEIASIQKDIIKPRAYEVLLFGQIIGKDPDPYPFWHSSQANDPGLNLALYQNKAVDALLEDARKTSDAATREQKYAAFQTQLSQDVPAIFLYSLQYAYLTPENLKGIATERINHPSDRFANIASWYIKTKKRLQF
;
A
#
# COMPACT_ATOMS: atom_id res chain seq x y z
N MET A 1 -31.73 -34.57 8.17
CA MET A 1 -33.02 -35.22 8.42
C MET A 1 -33.07 -36.03 9.74
N ILE A 2 -32.32 -35.67 10.78
CA ILE A 2 -32.27 -36.42 12.07
C ILE A 2 -32.78 -35.58 13.28
N ARG A 3 -33.08 -34.28 13.07
CA ARG A 3 -33.48 -33.37 14.17
C ARG A 3 -34.98 -33.30 14.47
N PHE A 4 -35.85 -33.91 13.67
CA PHE A 4 -37.32 -33.87 13.88
C PHE A 4 -37.90 -35.09 14.62
N SER A 5 -37.16 -36.19 14.73
CA SER A 5 -37.63 -37.42 15.38
C SER A 5 -37.57 -37.37 16.92
N PHE A 6 -36.62 -36.62 17.47
CA PHE A 6 -36.39 -36.58 18.93
C PHE A 6 -37.46 -35.77 19.69
N TRP A 7 -37.94 -34.68 19.10
CA TRP A 7 -38.97 -33.83 19.70
C TRP A 7 -40.36 -34.49 19.71
N ASN A 8 -40.70 -35.28 18.70
CA ASN A 8 -41.97 -35.99 18.64
C ASN A 8 -42.03 -37.17 19.64
N SER A 9 -40.93 -37.82 19.96
CA SER A 9 -40.88 -38.86 20.99
C SER A 9 -41.05 -38.30 22.40
N ILE A 10 -40.51 -37.12 22.69
CA ILE A 10 -40.65 -36.44 23.99
C ILE A 10 -42.07 -35.92 24.16
N ALA A 11 -42.69 -35.34 23.13
CA ALA A 11 -44.08 -34.88 23.18
C ALA A 11 -45.06 -36.05 23.39
N GLY A 12 -44.85 -37.22 22.75
CA GLY A 12 -45.64 -38.43 22.94
C GLY A 12 -45.55 -39.00 24.37
N TYR A 13 -44.37 -38.90 24.98
CA TYR A 13 -44.16 -39.37 26.37
C TYR A 13 -44.87 -38.46 27.38
N PHE A 14 -44.83 -37.15 27.19
CA PHE A 14 -45.57 -36.21 28.05
C PHE A 14 -47.07 -36.28 27.88
N GLN A 15 -47.62 -36.57 26.68
CA GLN A 15 -49.04 -36.83 26.48
C GLN A 15 -49.53 -38.15 27.14
N SER A 16 -48.64 -39.16 27.16
CA SER A 16 -48.98 -40.43 27.83
C SER A 16 -49.02 -40.30 29.36
N ILE A 17 -48.11 -39.46 29.92
CA ILE A 17 -48.10 -39.15 31.37
C ILE A 17 -49.29 -38.28 31.73
N ALA A 18 -49.65 -37.28 30.95
CA ALA A 18 -50.86 -36.46 31.18
C ALA A 18 -52.17 -37.30 31.13
N LYS A 19 -52.25 -38.28 30.22
CA LYS A 19 -53.38 -39.16 30.08
C LYS A 19 -53.51 -40.23 31.23
N LYS A 20 -52.37 -40.63 31.83
CA LYS A 20 -52.34 -41.46 33.04
C LYS A 20 -52.71 -40.68 34.30
N LEU A 21 -52.37 -39.43 34.38
CA LEU A 21 -52.73 -38.54 35.50
C LEU A 21 -54.22 -38.17 35.47
N SER A 22 -54.79 -37.91 34.28
CA SER A 22 -56.23 -37.62 34.16
C SER A 22 -57.12 -38.82 34.51
N ARG A 23 -56.69 -40.07 34.21
CA ARG A 23 -57.46 -41.31 34.60
C ARG A 23 -57.37 -41.64 36.09
N ARG A 24 -56.41 -41.07 36.83
CA ARG A 24 -56.35 -41.29 38.30
C ARG A 24 -57.17 -40.26 39.08
N ALA A 25 -57.54 -39.15 38.46
CA ALA A 25 -58.36 -38.10 39.05
C ALA A 25 -59.87 -38.41 39.01
N GLU A 26 -60.33 -39.39 38.19
CA GLU A 26 -61.74 -39.73 38.07
C GLU A 26 -62.23 -40.76 39.11
N HIS A 27 -61.40 -41.25 40.04
CA HIS A 27 -61.78 -42.33 40.98
C HIS A 27 -61.75 -41.92 42.46
N SER A 28 -61.82 -40.65 42.82
CA SER A 28 -62.02 -40.21 44.21
C SER A 28 -62.94 -38.99 44.33
N LEU A 29 -64.20 -39.16 43.94
CA LEU A 29 -65.22 -38.15 44.21
C LEU A 29 -66.00 -38.63 45.43
N THR A 30 -65.47 -38.33 46.62
CA THR A 30 -66.28 -38.17 47.88
C THR A 30 -65.35 -37.76 49.03
N GLU A 31 -64.81 -36.60 48.96
CA GLU A 31 -64.39 -35.80 50.12
C GLU A 31 -64.01 -34.37 49.61
N LYS A 32 -64.79 -33.38 50.01
CA LYS A 32 -64.43 -31.99 49.83
C LYS A 32 -63.20 -31.77 50.68
N THR A 33 -62.03 -31.90 50.08
CA THR A 33 -60.76 -31.65 50.69
C THR A 33 -60.25 -30.23 50.28
N ASP A 34 -59.40 -29.70 51.08
CA ASP A 34 -58.73 -28.35 50.90
C ASP A 34 -58.25 -28.03 49.47
N GLN A 35 -58.27 -28.98 48.54
CA GLN A 35 -57.93 -28.78 47.13
C GLN A 35 -58.95 -27.89 46.39
N ASP A 36 -60.24 -27.97 46.68
CA ASP A 36 -61.26 -27.12 46.04
C ASP A 36 -61.12 -25.67 46.45
N PHE A 37 -60.63 -25.42 47.66
CA PHE A 37 -60.38 -24.04 48.16
C PHE A 37 -59.16 -23.39 47.46
N VAL A 38 -58.22 -24.19 47.04
CA VAL A 38 -56.99 -23.65 46.32
C VAL A 38 -57.31 -23.34 44.87
N PHE A 39 -58.21 -24.11 44.23
CA PHE A 39 -58.61 -23.87 42.84
C PHE A 39 -59.61 -22.70 42.69
N GLU A 40 -60.43 -22.45 43.69
CA GLU A 40 -61.45 -21.39 43.70
C GLU A 40 -60.81 -20.00 43.91
N VAL A 41 -59.57 -19.92 44.49
CA VAL A 41 -58.80 -18.70 44.69
C VAL A 41 -57.86 -18.37 43.52
N ILE A 42 -57.64 -19.31 42.57
CA ILE A 42 -56.83 -19.12 41.39
C ILE A 42 -57.72 -18.60 40.24
N GLY A 43 -58.16 -17.34 40.32
CA GLY A 43 -58.73 -16.68 39.16
C GLY A 43 -57.71 -16.63 38.01
N GLU A 44 -58.11 -17.07 36.84
CA GLU A 44 -57.53 -16.98 35.45
C GLU A 44 -56.05 -16.64 35.23
N LYS A 45 -55.19 -16.71 36.24
CA LYS A 45 -53.74 -16.47 36.04
C LYS A 45 -53.03 -17.81 35.77
N ARG A 46 -52.51 -17.97 34.58
CA ARG A 46 -51.77 -19.16 34.10
C ARG A 46 -50.51 -19.56 34.88
N PHE A 47 -50.07 -18.72 35.84
CA PHE A 47 -48.84 -18.97 36.63
C PHE A 47 -49.09 -18.74 38.11
N PRO A 48 -48.61 -19.63 39.02
CA PRO A 48 -48.77 -19.51 40.47
C PRO A 48 -47.92 -18.34 41.03
N ASN A 49 -48.47 -17.64 42.04
CA ASN A 49 -47.77 -16.62 42.79
C ASN A 49 -46.65 -17.21 43.66
N ALA A 50 -45.61 -16.39 43.99
CA ALA A 50 -44.47 -16.81 44.82
C ALA A 50 -44.92 -17.41 46.19
N THR A 51 -46.04 -16.94 46.77
CA THR A 51 -46.64 -17.48 47.98
C THR A 51 -47.28 -18.87 47.74
N GLN A 52 -47.86 -19.09 46.59
CA GLN A 52 -48.47 -20.40 46.22
C GLN A 52 -47.40 -21.46 45.95
N LEU A 53 -46.26 -21.06 45.36
CA LEU A 53 -45.10 -21.93 45.19
C LEU A 53 -44.55 -22.48 46.51
N LYS A 54 -44.68 -21.73 47.60
CA LYS A 54 -44.21 -22.13 48.94
C LYS A 54 -45.01 -23.28 49.52
N TYR A 55 -46.29 -23.47 49.12
CA TYR A 55 -47.17 -24.53 49.58
C TYR A 55 -47.19 -25.77 48.68
N LEU A 56 -46.58 -25.68 47.48
CA LEU A 56 -46.48 -26.78 46.51
C LEU A 56 -45.88 -28.07 47.13
N THR A 57 -44.92 -27.90 48.04
CA THR A 57 -44.25 -29.02 48.71
C THR A 57 -45.13 -29.85 49.61
N LYS A 58 -46.34 -29.36 50.03
CA LYS A 58 -47.28 -30.06 50.86
C LYS A 58 -48.21 -31.01 50.05
N PHE A 59 -48.25 -30.84 48.72
CA PHE A 59 -49.11 -31.61 47.82
C PHE A 59 -48.34 -32.69 47.06
N TYR A 60 -47.02 -32.75 47.15
CA TYR A 60 -46.20 -33.74 46.47
C TYR A 60 -45.95 -34.97 47.35
N SER A 61 -46.06 -36.15 46.77
CA SER A 61 -45.52 -37.37 47.36
C SER A 61 -44.03 -37.30 47.51
N PRO A 62 -43.35 -38.02 48.42
CA PRO A 62 -41.90 -37.99 48.57
C PRO A 62 -41.12 -38.25 47.28
N THR A 63 -41.65 -39.09 46.39
CA THR A 63 -41.09 -39.41 45.07
C THR A 63 -41.22 -38.25 44.09
N GLU A 64 -42.35 -37.57 44.05
CA GLU A 64 -42.61 -36.41 43.20
C GLU A 64 -41.73 -35.19 43.64
N LEU A 65 -41.55 -35.03 44.95
CA LEU A 65 -40.70 -34.01 45.53
C LEU A 65 -39.23 -34.26 45.19
N LEU A 66 -38.77 -35.50 45.16
CA LEU A 66 -37.42 -35.87 44.72
C LEU A 66 -37.25 -35.58 43.22
N ILE A 67 -38.20 -35.96 42.38
CA ILE A 67 -38.17 -35.73 40.93
C ILE A 67 -38.17 -34.23 40.64
N SER A 68 -38.97 -33.42 41.32
CA SER A 68 -39.01 -31.97 41.11
C SER A 68 -37.71 -31.29 41.54
N LYS A 69 -37.07 -31.72 42.63
CA LYS A 69 -35.74 -31.22 43.04
C LYS A 69 -34.66 -31.58 42.02
N ILE A 70 -34.66 -32.80 41.49
CA ILE A 70 -33.73 -33.25 40.44
C ILE A 70 -33.96 -32.43 39.16
N ALA A 71 -35.23 -32.24 38.76
CA ALA A 71 -35.57 -31.43 37.59
C ALA A 71 -35.13 -29.97 37.73
N LEU A 72 -35.34 -29.37 38.91
CA LEU A 72 -34.88 -28.01 39.21
C LEU A 72 -33.35 -27.91 39.18
N PHE A 73 -32.65 -28.90 39.78
CA PHE A 73 -31.18 -28.95 39.74
C PHE A 73 -30.66 -29.08 38.30
N LEU A 74 -31.27 -29.95 37.49
CA LEU A 74 -30.90 -30.10 36.08
C LEU A 74 -31.19 -28.82 35.27
N ALA A 75 -32.31 -28.15 35.54
CA ALA A 75 -32.65 -26.88 34.89
C ALA A 75 -31.63 -25.77 35.25
N LEU A 76 -31.27 -25.67 36.53
CA LEU A 76 -30.25 -24.73 36.98
C LEU A 76 -28.85 -25.06 36.43
N ALA A 77 -28.47 -26.33 36.44
CA ALA A 77 -27.22 -26.81 35.87
C ALA A 77 -27.15 -26.55 34.34
N SER A 78 -28.25 -26.81 33.63
CA SER A 78 -28.34 -26.54 32.19
C SER A 78 -28.29 -25.03 31.89
N SER A 79 -28.96 -24.21 32.70
CA SER A 79 -28.93 -22.75 32.57
C SER A 79 -27.54 -22.20 32.84
N LEU A 80 -26.84 -22.74 33.86
CA LEU A 80 -25.45 -22.38 34.16
C LEU A 80 -24.50 -22.79 33.01
N ALA A 81 -24.65 -24.03 32.52
CA ALA A 81 -23.87 -24.51 31.38
C ALA A 81 -24.11 -23.67 30.11
N LEU A 82 -25.38 -23.35 29.84
CA LEU A 82 -25.74 -22.46 28.73
C LEU A 82 -25.13 -21.06 28.91
N GLY A 83 -25.19 -20.52 30.13
CA GLY A 83 -24.55 -19.22 30.45
C GLY A 83 -23.03 -19.23 30.23
N ILE A 84 -22.37 -20.33 30.65
CA ILE A 84 -20.92 -20.51 30.40
C ILE A 84 -20.61 -20.63 28.91
N LEU A 85 -21.40 -21.40 28.16
CA LEU A 85 -21.24 -21.56 26.71
C LEU A 85 -21.46 -20.23 25.98
N LEU A 86 -22.51 -19.50 26.34
CA LEU A 86 -22.76 -18.15 25.77
C LEU A 86 -21.64 -17.19 26.12
N TYR A 87 -21.16 -17.23 27.36
CA TYR A 87 -20.01 -16.42 27.78
C TYR A 87 -18.77 -16.75 26.97
N GLN A 88 -18.41 -18.04 26.81
CA GLN A 88 -17.24 -18.47 26.06
C GLN A 88 -17.35 -18.17 24.57
N ASN A 89 -18.53 -18.38 23.96
CA ASN A 89 -18.78 -18.12 22.54
C ASN A 89 -18.78 -16.62 22.18
N ASN A 90 -19.11 -15.76 23.14
CA ASN A 90 -19.10 -14.30 22.95
C ASN A 90 -17.80 -13.64 23.41
N LEU A 91 -16.78 -14.43 23.84
CA LEU A 91 -15.46 -13.92 24.12
C LEU A 91 -14.67 -13.73 22.84
N VAL A 92 -14.53 -12.48 22.40
CA VAL A 92 -13.70 -12.09 21.25
C VAL A 92 -12.35 -11.57 21.75
N ARG A 93 -11.28 -11.96 21.08
CA ARG A 93 -9.95 -11.38 21.31
C ARG A 93 -9.90 -10.02 20.64
N LYS A 94 -9.73 -8.95 21.42
CA LYS A 94 -9.53 -7.59 20.93
C LYS A 94 -8.08 -7.15 21.15
N PRO A 95 -7.53 -6.26 20.32
CA PRO A 95 -6.22 -5.66 20.54
C PRO A 95 -6.07 -5.13 21.97
N ALA A 96 -4.88 -5.25 22.52
CA ALA A 96 -4.52 -4.72 23.82
C ALA A 96 -3.19 -3.99 23.75
N GLU A 97 -3.08 -2.94 24.52
CA GLU A 97 -1.86 -2.13 24.64
C GLU A 97 -0.69 -2.94 25.19
N GLY A 98 0.52 -2.59 24.74
CA GLY A 98 1.79 -3.15 25.17
C GLY A 98 2.41 -4.05 24.11
N GLY A 99 3.63 -4.46 24.37
CA GLY A 99 4.50 -5.17 23.45
C GLY A 99 5.56 -4.24 22.89
N GLU A 100 6.60 -4.87 22.38
CA GLU A 100 7.74 -4.24 21.74
C GLU A 100 7.86 -4.82 20.33
N TYR A 101 8.29 -4.01 19.38
CA TYR A 101 8.54 -4.42 18.01
C TYR A 101 9.88 -3.85 17.55
N ALA A 102 10.77 -4.70 17.09
CA ALA A 102 12.08 -4.33 16.58
C ALA A 102 12.16 -4.61 15.08
N GLU A 103 12.47 -3.59 14.29
CA GLU A 103 12.57 -3.68 12.83
C GLU A 103 14.00 -3.42 12.36
N ALA A 104 14.48 -4.28 11.45
CA ALA A 104 15.71 -4.04 10.71
C ALA A 104 15.47 -3.08 9.56
N VAL A 105 16.32 -2.06 9.44
CA VAL A 105 16.30 -1.07 8.37
C VAL A 105 17.69 -0.96 7.76
N ILE A 106 17.78 -0.89 6.43
CA ILE A 106 19.05 -0.71 5.73
C ILE A 106 19.39 0.78 5.64
N GLY A 107 20.60 1.14 6.08
CA GLY A 107 21.05 2.53 6.14
C GLY A 107 21.17 3.05 7.56
N ALA A 108 21.16 4.36 7.74
CA ALA A 108 21.27 5.02 9.04
C ALA A 108 20.55 6.39 9.01
N PRO A 109 20.02 6.85 10.17
CA PRO A 109 19.40 8.17 10.27
C PRO A 109 20.45 9.28 10.17
N THR A 110 20.08 10.36 9.50
CA THR A 110 20.93 11.54 9.29
C THR A 110 20.24 12.81 9.79
N TYR A 111 19.04 13.10 9.25
CA TYR A 111 18.26 14.29 9.55
C TYR A 111 16.78 13.93 9.69
N ILE A 112 16.37 13.54 10.89
CA ILE A 112 14.96 13.24 11.22
C ILE A 112 14.22 14.57 11.40
N ASN A 113 14.02 15.26 10.28
CA ASN A 113 13.43 16.60 10.22
C ASN A 113 12.58 16.70 8.96
N PRO A 114 11.29 17.08 9.05
CA PRO A 114 10.39 17.17 7.90
C PRO A 114 10.90 18.01 6.74
N LEU A 115 11.77 19.01 7.00
CA LEU A 115 12.36 19.84 5.95
C LEU A 115 13.41 19.10 5.11
N PHE A 116 14.08 18.07 5.66
CA PHE A 116 15.23 17.39 5.06
C PHE A 116 15.03 15.89 4.82
N ALA A 117 14.17 15.24 5.60
CA ALA A 117 14.01 13.80 5.65
C ALA A 117 13.72 13.14 4.30
N GLN A 118 13.20 13.88 3.33
CA GLN A 118 12.79 13.35 2.02
C GLN A 118 13.94 12.80 1.16
N THR A 119 15.18 13.01 1.55
CA THR A 119 16.36 12.53 0.83
C THR A 119 16.90 11.20 1.36
N ASN A 120 16.35 10.67 2.45
CA ASN A 120 16.79 9.44 3.11
C ASN A 120 15.58 8.65 3.63
N ASP A 121 15.43 7.41 3.19
CA ASP A 121 14.29 6.56 3.57
C ASP A 121 14.21 6.30 5.08
N VAL A 122 15.37 6.14 5.76
CA VAL A 122 15.43 5.95 7.21
C VAL A 122 14.93 7.19 7.97
N ASP A 123 15.32 8.38 7.51
CA ASP A 123 14.86 9.63 8.10
C ASP A 123 13.36 9.83 7.89
N GLN A 124 12.83 9.45 6.72
CA GLN A 124 11.40 9.49 6.44
C GLN A 124 10.61 8.49 7.30
N ASP A 125 11.14 7.27 7.50
CA ASP A 125 10.53 6.26 8.37
C ASP A 125 10.32 6.80 9.78
N ILE A 126 11.36 7.39 10.36
CA ILE A 126 11.29 7.94 11.72
C ILE A 126 10.44 9.22 11.75
N ALA A 127 10.61 10.10 10.77
CA ALA A 127 9.83 11.34 10.70
C ALA A 127 8.32 11.07 10.59
N ARG A 128 7.92 10.03 9.86
CA ARG A 128 6.52 9.60 9.74
C ARG A 128 5.90 9.17 11.07
N LEU A 129 6.69 8.59 11.97
CA LEU A 129 6.26 8.13 13.28
C LEU A 129 6.24 9.26 14.33
N VAL A 130 7.16 10.23 14.16
CA VAL A 130 7.42 11.29 15.17
C VAL A 130 6.63 12.56 14.88
N PHE A 131 6.40 12.94 13.62
CA PHE A 131 5.75 14.20 13.28
C PHE A 131 4.33 13.99 12.74
N GLY A 132 3.38 14.80 13.23
CA GLY A 132 2.07 14.96 12.62
C GLY A 132 2.14 15.82 11.36
N SER A 133 1.23 15.59 10.42
CA SER A 133 1.06 16.34 9.17
C SER A 133 -0.38 16.80 9.01
N LEU A 134 -0.65 17.85 8.21
CA LEU A 134 -2.04 18.29 8.01
C LEU A 134 -2.92 17.21 7.42
N MET A 135 -2.38 16.47 6.43
CA MET A 135 -3.03 15.35 5.76
C MET A 135 -2.14 14.11 5.85
N LYS A 136 -2.75 12.92 5.86
CA LYS A 136 -2.04 11.64 5.79
C LYS A 136 -2.69 10.67 4.80
N LEU A 137 -2.04 9.57 4.51
CA LEU A 137 -2.65 8.45 3.80
C LEU A 137 -3.26 7.47 4.81
N ASP A 138 -4.45 6.97 4.48
CA ASP A 138 -5.04 5.82 5.16
C ASP A 138 -4.42 4.49 4.65
N GLU A 139 -4.89 3.37 5.18
CA GLU A 139 -4.44 2.02 4.80
C GLU A 139 -4.72 1.67 3.32
N ASN A 140 -5.68 2.33 2.70
CA ASN A 140 -6.03 2.13 1.29
C ASN A 140 -5.24 3.06 0.35
N GLY A 141 -4.41 3.95 0.92
CA GLY A 141 -3.67 4.97 0.18
C GLY A 141 -4.49 6.21 -0.19
N ASN A 142 -5.67 6.39 0.42
CA ASN A 142 -6.46 7.60 0.23
C ASN A 142 -5.95 8.71 1.14
N LEU A 143 -6.04 9.95 0.65
CA LEU A 143 -5.68 11.14 1.41
C LEU A 143 -6.79 11.49 2.40
N VAL A 144 -6.46 11.52 3.68
CA VAL A 144 -7.37 11.87 4.79
C VAL A 144 -6.77 12.94 5.69
N ALA A 145 -7.62 13.65 6.42
CA ALA A 145 -7.17 14.60 7.43
C ALA A 145 -6.40 13.88 8.57
N ASP A 146 -5.38 14.54 9.14
CA ASP A 146 -4.56 14.03 10.25
C ASP A 146 -4.52 15.06 11.38
N LEU A 147 -3.51 15.94 11.41
CA LEU A 147 -3.46 17.07 12.36
C LEU A 147 -4.59 18.07 12.09
N ALA A 148 -5.03 18.20 10.85
CA ALA A 148 -6.26 18.90 10.51
C ALA A 148 -7.47 18.07 10.94
N GLU A 149 -8.36 18.65 11.75
CA GLU A 149 -9.68 18.10 12.06
C GLU A 149 -10.60 18.13 10.84
N ARG A 150 -10.50 19.20 10.03
CA ARG A 150 -11.21 19.40 8.76
C ARG A 150 -10.46 20.37 7.87
N TYR A 151 -10.83 20.39 6.61
CA TYR A 151 -10.38 21.42 5.67
C TYR A 151 -11.52 21.85 4.74
N ASP A 152 -11.39 23.06 4.21
CA ASP A 152 -12.32 23.66 3.25
C ASP A 152 -11.51 24.18 2.05
N ILE A 153 -12.09 24.08 0.86
CA ILE A 153 -11.52 24.58 -0.40
C ILE A 153 -12.46 25.63 -0.96
N ASP A 154 -11.94 26.81 -1.32
CA ASP A 154 -12.74 27.84 -1.94
C ASP A 154 -13.29 27.42 -3.32
N PRO A 155 -14.38 28.03 -3.83
CA PRO A 155 -14.96 27.65 -5.12
C PRO A 155 -14.02 27.79 -6.32
N LEU A 156 -12.98 28.62 -6.21
CA LEU A 156 -11.97 28.79 -7.26
C LEU A 156 -10.82 27.77 -7.13
N ALA A 157 -10.82 26.93 -6.10
CA ALA A 157 -9.78 25.96 -5.78
C ALA A 157 -8.37 26.60 -5.67
N THR A 158 -8.33 27.84 -5.20
CA THR A 158 -7.07 28.59 -4.99
C THR A 158 -6.74 28.76 -3.51
N THR A 159 -7.73 28.65 -2.61
CA THR A 159 -7.53 28.81 -1.17
C THR A 159 -7.97 27.54 -0.45
N TYR A 160 -7.05 26.99 0.34
CA TYR A 160 -7.24 25.80 1.17
C TYR A 160 -7.14 26.22 2.64
N THR A 161 -8.21 26.03 3.42
CA THR A 161 -8.26 26.40 4.82
C THR A 161 -8.35 25.14 5.67
N PHE A 162 -7.40 24.95 6.58
CA PHE A 162 -7.34 23.82 7.49
C PHE A 162 -7.65 24.29 8.92
N THR A 163 -8.47 23.54 9.65
CA THR A 163 -8.70 23.73 11.08
C THR A 163 -8.01 22.61 11.83
N LEU A 164 -7.09 22.94 12.73
CA LEU A 164 -6.30 21.98 13.49
C LEU A 164 -7.12 21.28 14.58
N HIS A 165 -6.72 20.05 14.90
CA HIS A 165 -7.34 19.23 15.94
C HIS A 165 -7.25 19.94 17.30
N PRO A 166 -8.36 20.06 18.06
CA PRO A 166 -8.33 20.69 19.36
C PRO A 166 -7.50 19.85 20.34
N GLY A 167 -6.59 20.52 21.07
CA GLY A 167 -5.75 19.85 22.07
C GLY A 167 -4.58 19.05 21.51
N ALA A 168 -4.23 19.22 20.23
CA ALA A 168 -2.98 18.68 19.70
C ALA A 168 -1.77 19.26 20.47
N ARG A 169 -0.82 18.40 20.82
CA ARG A 169 0.36 18.75 21.61
C ARG A 169 1.63 18.20 20.99
N TRP A 170 2.72 18.88 21.28
CA TRP A 170 4.08 18.42 21.05
C TRP A 170 4.48 17.36 22.09
N HIS A 171 5.51 16.56 21.80
CA HIS A 171 6.00 15.51 22.70
C HIS A 171 6.57 16.03 24.02
N ASP A 172 6.94 17.30 24.11
CA ASP A 172 7.37 18.00 25.32
C ASP A 172 6.21 18.60 26.14
N GLY A 173 4.98 18.47 25.62
CA GLY A 173 3.75 18.90 26.29
C GLY A 173 3.25 20.29 25.88
N GLU A 174 4.02 21.08 25.11
CA GLU A 174 3.58 22.36 24.59
C GLU A 174 2.39 22.22 23.62
N PRO A 175 1.45 23.19 23.59
CA PRO A 175 0.32 23.14 22.66
C PRO A 175 0.81 23.37 21.21
N LEU A 176 0.23 22.62 20.27
CA LEU A 176 0.47 22.81 18.85
C LEU A 176 -0.56 23.79 18.28
N SER A 177 -0.10 24.75 17.50
CA SER A 177 -0.92 25.84 16.95
C SER A 177 -0.74 26.00 15.43
N ALA A 178 -1.60 26.82 14.82
CA ALA A 178 -1.46 27.21 13.42
C ALA A 178 -0.18 28.01 13.14
N GLN A 179 0.42 28.61 14.16
CA GLN A 179 1.68 29.32 14.05
C GLN A 179 2.84 28.36 13.73
N ASP A 180 2.84 27.14 14.29
CA ASP A 180 3.84 26.11 13.97
C ASP A 180 3.77 25.69 12.49
N VAL A 181 2.54 25.61 11.94
CA VAL A 181 2.35 25.31 10.51
C VAL A 181 2.86 26.47 9.65
N LEU A 182 2.54 27.71 10.01
CA LEU A 182 3.03 28.91 9.35
C LEU A 182 4.56 28.95 9.36
N PHE A 183 5.17 28.76 10.54
CA PHE A 183 6.63 28.70 10.71
C PHE A 183 7.28 27.63 9.83
N THR A 184 6.70 26.42 9.82
CA THR A 184 7.23 25.31 9.01
C THR A 184 7.25 25.65 7.51
N VAL A 185 6.15 26.23 7.00
CA VAL A 185 6.07 26.59 5.57
C VAL A 185 7.01 27.76 5.25
N GLN A 186 7.14 28.75 6.12
CA GLN A 186 8.11 29.84 5.95
C GLN A 186 9.54 29.31 5.95
N SER A 187 9.86 28.34 6.81
CA SER A 187 11.17 27.65 6.81
C SER A 187 11.42 26.88 5.52
N ILE A 188 10.39 26.22 4.96
CA ILE A 188 10.49 25.60 3.63
C ILE A 188 10.76 26.64 2.54
N GLN A 189 10.16 27.82 2.63
CA GLN A 189 10.31 28.92 1.68
C GLN A 189 11.64 29.69 1.79
N ASP A 190 12.31 29.58 2.93
CA ASP A 190 13.64 30.15 3.10
C ASP A 190 14.70 29.26 2.42
N GLN A 191 15.33 29.78 1.38
CA GLN A 191 16.37 29.08 0.62
C GLN A 191 17.59 28.68 1.46
N SER A 192 17.81 29.34 2.60
CA SER A 192 18.93 29.06 3.50
C SER A 192 18.81 27.68 4.15
N PHE A 193 17.58 27.18 4.37
CA PHE A 193 17.33 25.81 4.82
C PHE A 193 17.63 24.75 3.74
N LYS A 194 17.66 25.11 2.47
CA LYS A 194 17.88 24.18 1.33
C LYS A 194 16.88 23.01 1.32
N SER A 195 15.65 23.24 1.75
CA SER A 195 14.62 22.20 1.76
C SER A 195 14.27 21.75 0.33
N PRO A 196 14.20 20.44 0.06
CA PRO A 196 13.70 19.92 -1.22
C PRO A 196 12.25 20.34 -1.53
N LEU A 197 11.47 20.70 -0.51
CA LEU A 197 10.09 21.18 -0.64
C LEU A 197 9.98 22.62 -1.17
N TYR A 198 11.07 23.37 -1.22
CA TYR A 198 11.10 24.78 -1.63
C TYR A 198 10.38 25.02 -2.97
N VAL A 199 10.63 24.18 -3.96
CA VAL A 199 10.06 24.36 -5.31
C VAL A 199 8.51 24.29 -5.26
N THR A 200 7.97 23.44 -4.43
CA THR A 200 6.52 23.25 -4.27
C THR A 200 5.85 24.45 -3.57
N PHE A 201 6.51 24.99 -2.54
CA PHE A 201 5.91 26.01 -1.65
C PHE A 201 6.34 27.45 -1.95
N ARG A 202 7.34 27.71 -2.76
CA ARG A 202 7.92 29.07 -2.98
C ARG A 202 6.91 30.16 -3.37
N ASN A 203 5.82 29.79 -4.03
CA ASN A 203 4.77 30.72 -4.49
C ASN A 203 3.45 30.57 -3.73
N VAL A 204 3.42 29.80 -2.66
CA VAL A 204 2.23 29.58 -1.83
C VAL A 204 2.22 30.64 -0.73
N ARG A 205 1.12 31.39 -0.60
CA ARG A 205 0.92 32.30 0.53
C ARG A 205 0.28 31.51 1.67
N VAL A 206 0.90 31.56 2.85
CA VAL A 206 0.38 30.91 4.06
C VAL A 206 0.04 31.97 5.10
N GLN A 207 -1.06 31.79 5.85
CA GLN A 207 -1.52 32.67 6.91
C GLN A 207 -2.13 31.86 8.05
N ALA A 208 -1.93 32.30 9.29
CA ALA A 208 -2.54 31.74 10.49
C ALA A 208 -3.43 32.83 11.13
N PRO A 209 -4.71 32.96 10.74
CA PRO A 209 -5.60 34.01 11.23
C PRO A 209 -5.97 33.84 12.70
N ASP A 210 -5.91 32.64 13.24
CA ASP A 210 -6.11 32.32 14.65
C ASP A 210 -5.26 31.10 15.05
N GLU A 211 -5.32 30.69 16.32
CA GLU A 211 -4.49 29.60 16.89
C GLU A 211 -4.72 28.23 16.25
N ARG A 212 -5.85 28.02 15.58
CA ARG A 212 -6.23 26.71 15.02
C ARG A 212 -6.48 26.72 13.52
N THR A 213 -6.48 27.86 12.90
CA THR A 213 -6.80 27.99 11.47
C THR A 213 -5.55 28.40 10.70
N VAL A 214 -5.24 27.64 9.65
CA VAL A 214 -4.19 27.99 8.70
C VAL A 214 -4.77 27.97 7.28
N SER A 215 -4.45 28.97 6.48
CA SER A 215 -4.88 29.08 5.09
C SER A 215 -3.71 29.15 4.13
N PHE A 216 -3.84 28.46 3.01
CA PHE A 216 -2.88 28.43 1.92
C PHE A 216 -3.54 28.99 0.67
N THR A 217 -2.94 30.02 0.07
CA THR A 217 -3.45 30.61 -1.16
C THR A 217 -2.46 30.39 -2.30
N LEU A 218 -2.93 29.80 -3.38
CA LEU A 218 -2.22 29.50 -4.60
C LEU A 218 -2.43 30.61 -5.63
N ALA A 219 -1.48 30.83 -6.53
CA ALA A 219 -1.60 31.78 -7.64
C ALA A 219 -2.63 31.31 -8.70
N GLU A 220 -2.77 29.99 -8.88
CA GLU A 220 -3.75 29.34 -9.76
C GLU A 220 -4.20 27.99 -9.15
N PRO A 221 -5.36 27.45 -9.56
CA PRO A 221 -5.83 26.16 -9.09
C PRO A 221 -4.80 25.05 -9.36
N PHE A 222 -4.56 24.22 -8.34
CA PHE A 222 -3.66 23.08 -8.44
C PHE A 222 -4.26 21.88 -7.70
N ALA A 223 -4.94 21.00 -8.43
CA ALA A 223 -5.67 19.87 -7.86
C ALA A 223 -4.81 18.92 -7.00
N PRO A 224 -3.51 18.66 -7.32
CA PRO A 224 -2.65 17.85 -6.48
C PRO A 224 -2.25 18.49 -5.14
N PHE A 225 -2.65 19.74 -4.84
CA PHE A 225 -2.15 20.49 -3.67
C PHE A 225 -2.36 19.77 -2.34
N LEU A 226 -3.52 19.13 -2.14
CA LEU A 226 -3.77 18.38 -0.90
C LEU A 226 -2.76 17.23 -0.70
N SER A 227 -2.30 16.60 -1.76
CA SER A 227 -1.35 15.48 -1.68
C SER A 227 0.04 15.90 -1.17
N VAL A 228 0.41 17.17 -1.31
CA VAL A 228 1.67 17.69 -0.78
C VAL A 228 1.58 18.14 0.67
N MET A 229 0.38 18.18 1.29
CA MET A 229 0.17 18.54 2.71
C MET A 229 0.49 17.39 3.68
N THR A 230 1.23 16.40 3.25
CA THR A 230 1.62 15.23 4.05
C THR A 230 3.03 15.33 4.63
N PHE A 231 3.66 16.50 4.59
CA PHE A 231 4.91 16.77 5.30
C PHE A 231 4.66 17.03 6.79
N GLY A 232 5.60 16.63 7.64
CA GLY A 232 5.50 16.86 9.09
C GLY A 232 5.66 18.33 9.46
N ILE A 233 5.02 18.73 10.55
CA ILE A 233 5.09 20.09 11.10
C ILE A 233 6.21 20.17 12.12
N LEU A 234 6.95 21.29 12.17
CA LEU A 234 8.02 21.59 13.12
C LEU A 234 7.51 22.44 14.30
N PRO A 235 7.99 22.21 15.52
CA PRO A 235 7.71 23.06 16.69
C PRO A 235 8.46 24.41 16.57
N GLU A 236 7.72 25.50 16.36
CA GLU A 236 8.30 26.84 16.26
C GLU A 236 9.17 27.19 17.48
N HIS A 237 8.68 26.89 18.70
CA HIS A 237 9.35 27.21 19.96
C HIS A 237 10.75 26.59 20.11
N LEU A 238 11.07 25.52 19.37
CA LEU A 238 12.39 24.89 19.37
C LEU A 238 13.26 25.29 18.18
N TRP A 239 12.64 25.66 17.05
CA TRP A 239 13.37 25.88 15.80
C TRP A 239 13.53 27.36 15.42
N GLN A 240 12.76 28.29 16.02
CA GLN A 240 12.79 29.71 15.66
C GLN A 240 14.17 30.38 15.88
N ASP A 241 14.93 29.90 16.86
CA ASP A 241 16.25 30.44 17.21
C ASP A 241 17.40 29.69 16.52
N VAL A 242 17.11 28.66 15.70
CA VAL A 242 18.12 27.90 14.96
C VAL A 242 18.46 28.64 13.69
N ASP A 243 19.75 28.98 13.51
CA ASP A 243 20.23 29.58 12.27
C ASP A 243 19.91 28.67 11.07
N PRO A 244 19.16 29.14 10.06
CA PRO A 244 18.78 28.37 8.89
C PRO A 244 19.96 27.72 8.15
N ALA A 245 21.08 28.43 8.03
CA ALA A 245 22.28 27.94 7.35
C ALA A 245 22.96 26.76 8.07
N HIS A 246 22.73 26.63 9.38
CA HIS A 246 23.28 25.59 10.25
C HIS A 246 22.22 24.61 10.76
N ALA A 247 20.97 24.71 10.29
CA ALA A 247 19.86 23.87 10.74
C ALA A 247 20.14 22.37 10.60
N ILE A 248 20.88 21.95 9.58
CA ILE A 248 21.32 20.56 9.39
C ILE A 248 22.23 20.04 10.51
N LEU A 249 22.88 20.91 11.29
CA LEU A 249 23.78 20.54 12.39
C LEU A 249 23.06 20.50 13.74
N ALA A 250 21.78 20.89 13.81
CA ALA A 250 21.02 20.92 15.05
C ALA A 250 20.85 19.51 15.65
N GLU A 251 21.07 19.37 16.95
CA GLU A 251 20.86 18.12 17.69
C GLU A 251 19.39 17.62 17.57
N LEU A 252 18.45 18.52 17.41
CA LEU A 252 17.04 18.26 17.17
C LEU A 252 16.78 17.38 15.94
N ASN A 253 17.70 17.32 14.97
CA ASN A 253 17.60 16.41 13.84
C ASN A 253 17.75 14.93 14.23
N LEU A 254 18.38 14.62 15.36
CA LEU A 254 18.55 13.26 15.88
C LEU A 254 17.75 13.00 17.15
N LYS A 255 17.28 14.05 17.82
CA LYS A 255 16.40 13.99 18.99
C LYS A 255 15.14 14.83 18.75
N PRO A 256 14.33 14.45 17.77
CA PRO A 256 13.19 15.26 17.36
C PRO A 256 12.11 15.30 18.42
N VAL A 257 11.51 16.48 18.56
CA VAL A 257 10.24 16.71 19.24
C VAL A 257 9.19 16.91 18.16
N GLY A 258 8.22 16.00 18.11
CA GLY A 258 7.14 16.02 17.14
C GLY A 258 5.78 15.99 17.82
N SER A 259 4.72 15.73 17.03
CA SER A 259 3.34 15.59 17.47
C SER A 259 2.70 14.28 17.01
N GLY A 260 3.51 13.36 16.49
CA GLY A 260 3.09 12.06 15.97
C GLY A 260 2.80 11.03 17.07
N PRO A 261 2.40 9.81 16.68
CA PRO A 261 2.00 8.75 17.61
C PRO A 261 3.16 8.18 18.46
N TYR A 262 4.40 8.41 18.05
CA TYR A 262 5.60 7.99 18.76
C TYR A 262 6.53 9.16 19.01
N ARG A 263 7.14 9.19 20.19
CA ARG A 263 8.17 10.16 20.56
C ARG A 263 9.55 9.53 20.62
N PHE A 264 10.58 10.34 20.47
CA PHE A 264 11.96 9.93 20.68
C PHE A 264 12.16 9.43 22.12
N GLY A 265 12.72 8.22 22.24
CA GLY A 265 13.15 7.65 23.53
C GLY A 265 14.67 7.76 23.70
N GLN A 266 15.40 6.97 22.95
CA GLN A 266 16.87 6.97 22.97
C GLN A 266 17.45 6.37 21.68
N PHE A 267 18.73 6.56 21.46
CA PHE A 267 19.52 5.84 20.45
C PHE A 267 20.80 5.26 21.02
N VAL A 268 21.30 4.19 20.40
CA VAL A 268 22.57 3.53 20.75
C VAL A 268 23.56 3.75 19.60
N LYS A 269 24.78 4.19 19.94
CA LYS A 269 25.88 4.36 18.98
C LYS A 269 26.93 3.28 19.13
N ASP A 270 27.58 2.92 18.01
CA ASP A 270 28.77 2.10 18.03
C ASP A 270 30.03 2.91 18.43
N LYS A 271 31.19 2.23 18.47
CA LYS A 271 32.47 2.85 18.84
C LYS A 271 32.94 3.96 17.85
N ASN A 272 32.38 3.95 16.63
CA ASN A 272 32.67 4.90 15.58
C ASN A 272 31.72 6.10 15.57
N GLY A 273 30.73 6.11 16.49
CA GLY A 273 29.71 7.15 16.58
C GLY A 273 28.50 6.93 15.68
N ASN A 274 28.39 5.83 14.93
CA ASN A 274 27.25 5.51 14.10
C ASN A 274 26.08 5.03 14.96
N ILE A 275 24.88 5.53 14.69
CA ILE A 275 23.65 5.08 15.35
C ILE A 275 23.33 3.66 14.86
N LYS A 276 23.20 2.72 15.77
CA LYS A 276 22.87 1.31 15.51
C LYS A 276 21.45 0.94 15.87
N GLU A 277 20.90 1.63 16.87
CA GLU A 277 19.52 1.43 17.31
C GLU A 277 18.87 2.77 17.60
N TYR A 278 17.61 2.90 17.27
CA TYR A 278 16.79 4.08 17.53
C TYR A 278 15.44 3.64 18.10
N ARG A 279 15.21 3.95 19.39
CA ARG A 279 13.99 3.57 20.10
C ARG A 279 13.01 4.73 20.15
N LEU A 280 11.81 4.42 19.78
CA LEU A 280 10.64 5.28 19.87
C LEU A 280 9.68 4.73 20.93
N GLU A 281 9.05 5.63 21.69
CA GLU A 281 8.08 5.31 22.73
C GLU A 281 6.72 5.87 22.31
N ARG A 282 5.66 5.14 22.59
CA ARG A 282 4.29 5.60 22.37
C ARG A 282 4.06 6.94 23.07
N PHE A 283 3.41 7.87 22.38
CA PHE A 283 2.96 9.14 22.94
C PHE A 283 1.51 9.01 23.41
N ASP A 284 1.29 9.02 24.73
CA ASP A 284 -0.02 8.77 25.32
C ASP A 284 -1.00 9.93 25.13
N GLU A 285 -0.49 11.16 24.92
CA GLU A 285 -1.27 12.38 24.65
C GLU A 285 -1.48 12.66 23.16
N TYR A 286 -1.23 11.66 22.30
CA TYR A 286 -1.46 11.79 20.86
C TYR A 286 -2.93 12.12 20.56
N TYR A 287 -3.17 13.11 19.71
CA TYR A 287 -4.52 13.60 19.36
C TYR A 287 -5.39 12.57 18.61
N GLY A 288 -4.79 11.58 17.97
CA GLY A 288 -5.46 10.49 17.26
C GLY A 288 -5.57 9.22 18.09
N PRO A 289 -5.98 8.11 17.48
CA PRO A 289 -5.95 6.80 18.12
C PRO A 289 -4.51 6.44 18.50
N GLY A 290 -4.25 6.28 19.81
CA GLY A 290 -2.92 5.90 20.28
C GLY A 290 -2.55 4.48 19.81
N PRO A 291 -1.29 4.21 19.43
CA PRO A 291 -0.85 2.89 19.00
C PRO A 291 -0.92 1.86 20.15
N PHE A 292 -1.21 0.60 19.82
CA PHE A 292 -1.20 -0.48 20.82
C PHE A 292 0.22 -0.90 21.21
N ILE A 293 1.19 -0.86 20.27
CA ILE A 293 2.60 -1.19 20.54
C ILE A 293 3.21 -0.05 21.35
N LYS A 294 3.85 -0.40 22.46
CA LYS A 294 4.41 0.60 23.38
C LYS A 294 5.77 1.10 22.93
N ASP A 295 6.64 0.20 22.51
CA ASP A 295 8.03 0.48 22.15
C ASP A 295 8.30 -0.01 20.73
N LEU A 296 8.84 0.87 19.89
CA LEU A 296 9.26 0.58 18.53
C LEU A 296 10.76 0.84 18.42
N THR A 297 11.52 -0.16 18.02
CA THR A 297 12.99 -0.04 17.87
C THR A 297 13.37 -0.26 16.42
N LEU A 298 14.02 0.71 15.80
CA LEU A 298 14.65 0.55 14.47
C LEU A 298 16.13 0.22 14.67
N LYS A 299 16.59 -0.89 14.10
CA LYS A 299 17.99 -1.32 14.11
C LYS A 299 18.58 -1.21 12.72
N PHE A 300 19.75 -0.57 12.61
CA PHE A 300 20.34 -0.17 11.34
C PHE A 300 21.47 -1.10 10.92
N PHE A 301 21.40 -1.56 9.67
CA PHE A 301 22.32 -2.50 9.05
C PHE A 301 22.92 -1.92 7.78
N GLY A 302 24.12 -2.39 7.42
CA GLY A 302 24.83 -1.97 6.21
C GLY A 302 24.33 -2.67 4.95
N SER A 303 23.79 -3.88 5.10
CA SER A 303 23.30 -4.69 3.99
C SER A 303 22.05 -5.49 4.37
N PHE A 304 21.41 -6.03 3.36
CA PHE A 304 20.26 -6.92 3.55
C PHE A 304 20.67 -8.22 4.23
N GLU A 305 21.82 -8.79 3.89
CA GLU A 305 22.35 -10.04 4.46
C GLU A 305 22.55 -9.92 5.97
N GLU A 306 23.08 -8.78 6.43
CA GLU A 306 23.21 -8.48 7.86
C GLU A 306 21.86 -8.39 8.56
N ALA A 307 20.89 -7.69 7.94
CA ALA A 307 19.53 -7.53 8.44
C ALA A 307 18.81 -8.88 8.52
N TYR A 308 18.97 -9.72 7.50
CA TYR A 308 18.36 -11.04 7.42
C TYR A 308 18.95 -11.99 8.48
N ALA A 309 20.28 -11.99 8.68
CA ALA A 309 20.92 -12.75 9.76
C ALA A 309 20.46 -12.30 11.15
N ALA A 310 20.21 -10.98 11.34
CA ALA A 310 19.65 -10.47 12.58
C ALA A 310 18.20 -10.93 12.81
N PHE A 311 17.41 -11.05 11.75
CA PHE A 311 16.06 -11.61 11.80
C PHE A 311 16.07 -13.11 12.14
N GLU A 312 16.90 -13.92 11.46
CA GLU A 312 17.02 -15.36 11.74
C GLU A 312 17.47 -15.64 13.17
N SER A 313 18.35 -14.80 13.73
CA SER A 313 18.80 -14.92 15.13
C SER A 313 17.81 -14.40 16.16
N GLY A 314 16.67 -13.82 15.73
CA GLY A 314 15.67 -13.22 16.63
C GLY A 314 16.11 -11.90 17.26
N ASN A 315 17.14 -11.24 16.71
CA ASN A 315 17.60 -9.93 17.17
C ASN A 315 16.68 -8.79 16.71
N VAL A 316 15.94 -9.00 15.62
CA VAL A 316 14.85 -8.15 15.12
C VAL A 316 13.63 -9.01 14.82
N ASP A 317 12.45 -8.39 14.87
CA ASP A 317 11.18 -9.05 14.63
C ASP A 317 10.74 -8.96 13.16
N GLY A 318 11.22 -7.95 12.41
CA GLY A 318 10.85 -7.72 11.02
C GLY A 318 11.94 -7.03 10.22
N ILE A 319 11.75 -6.97 8.89
CA ILE A 319 12.65 -6.30 7.96
C ILE A 319 11.86 -5.35 7.08
N GLY A 320 12.22 -4.07 7.10
CA GLY A 320 11.49 -2.99 6.44
C GLY A 320 11.48 -3.05 4.92
N PHE A 321 12.42 -3.72 4.27
CA PHE A 321 12.49 -3.90 2.83
C PHE A 321 13.17 -5.23 2.49
N LEU A 322 12.54 -6.00 1.62
CA LEU A 322 13.10 -7.24 1.08
C LEU A 322 13.38 -7.07 -0.41
N PRO A 323 14.62 -7.29 -0.87
CA PRO A 323 14.89 -7.47 -2.28
C PRO A 323 14.07 -8.66 -2.82
N GLN A 324 13.45 -8.49 -3.99
CA GLN A 324 12.48 -9.45 -4.54
C GLN A 324 13.03 -10.87 -4.73
N HIS A 325 14.30 -10.99 -5.14
CA HIS A 325 14.97 -12.28 -5.34
C HIS A 325 15.41 -12.97 -4.02
N GLN A 326 15.26 -12.31 -2.89
CA GLN A 326 15.64 -12.79 -1.56
C GLN A 326 14.44 -13.00 -0.64
N THR A 327 13.22 -12.93 -1.16
CA THR A 327 12.03 -13.28 -0.37
C THR A 327 12.12 -14.75 0.02
N PRO A 328 12.17 -15.10 1.32
CA PRO A 328 12.31 -16.48 1.75
C PRO A 328 11.15 -17.33 1.23
N ALA A 329 11.46 -18.46 0.61
CA ALA A 329 10.44 -19.39 0.08
C ALA A 329 9.62 -20.06 1.21
N ASN A 330 10.12 -20.06 2.44
CA ASN A 330 9.51 -20.71 3.59
C ASN A 330 9.65 -19.82 4.81
N THR A 331 8.57 -19.17 5.22
CA THR A 331 8.51 -18.31 6.41
C THR A 331 7.57 -18.92 7.44
N ASP A 332 7.92 -20.10 7.98
CA ASP A 332 7.09 -20.78 9.00
C ASP A 332 6.85 -19.93 10.28
N GLN A 333 7.52 -18.79 10.43
CA GLN A 333 7.40 -17.90 11.59
C GLN A 333 7.20 -16.41 11.21
N ALA A 334 7.05 -16.10 9.92
CA ALA A 334 6.95 -14.72 9.43
C ALA A 334 5.92 -14.57 8.32
N ALA A 335 5.26 -13.42 8.30
CA ALA A 335 4.36 -13.00 7.24
C ALA A 335 5.09 -12.04 6.29
N VAL A 336 4.95 -12.26 4.98
CA VAL A 336 5.43 -11.33 3.95
C VAL A 336 4.25 -10.50 3.45
N HIS A 337 4.29 -9.19 3.68
CA HIS A 337 3.33 -8.25 3.14
C HIS A 337 3.90 -7.64 1.86
N LYS A 338 3.10 -7.58 0.80
CA LYS A 338 3.49 -6.99 -0.48
C LYS A 338 2.66 -5.74 -0.72
N PHE A 339 3.31 -4.59 -0.78
CA PHE A 339 2.67 -3.29 -1.02
C PHE A 339 2.97 -2.80 -2.43
N SER A 340 1.96 -2.24 -3.09
CA SER A 340 2.14 -1.60 -4.39
C SER A 340 2.74 -0.20 -4.20
N LEU A 341 3.80 0.10 -4.97
CA LEU A 341 4.43 1.42 -5.05
C LEU A 341 3.88 2.20 -6.26
N PRO A 342 3.79 3.54 -6.22
CA PRO A 342 3.35 4.37 -7.32
C PRO A 342 4.50 4.58 -8.31
N GLN A 343 5.01 3.50 -8.86
CA GLN A 343 6.12 3.49 -9.82
C GLN A 343 5.88 2.47 -10.91
N TYR A 344 6.44 2.73 -12.07
CA TYR A 344 6.47 1.77 -13.16
C TYR A 344 7.82 1.79 -13.87
N THR A 345 8.20 0.66 -14.45
CA THR A 345 9.30 0.57 -15.41
C THR A 345 8.72 0.50 -16.82
N ALA A 346 9.29 1.29 -17.72
CA ALA A 346 8.84 1.37 -19.11
C ALA A 346 10.02 1.50 -20.07
N LEU A 347 9.73 1.25 -21.35
CA LEU A 347 10.61 1.54 -22.49
C LEU A 347 10.16 2.86 -23.09
N PHE A 348 10.99 3.86 -23.05
CA PHE A 348 10.71 5.18 -23.61
C PHE A 348 11.36 5.31 -24.99
N PHE A 349 10.58 5.69 -25.99
CA PHE A 349 11.04 5.82 -27.38
C PHE A 349 11.46 7.25 -27.71
N ASN A 350 12.73 7.48 -27.97
CA ASN A 350 13.21 8.74 -28.53
C ASN A 350 13.07 8.73 -30.06
N GLN A 351 11.91 9.20 -30.54
CA GLN A 351 11.60 9.21 -31.97
C GLN A 351 12.49 10.15 -32.79
N ALA A 352 13.19 11.09 -32.14
CA ALA A 352 14.14 11.98 -32.83
C ALA A 352 15.49 11.30 -33.08
N ALA A 353 15.90 10.36 -32.20
CA ALA A 353 17.20 9.69 -32.27
C ALA A 353 17.24 8.57 -33.33
N ASN A 354 16.11 7.90 -33.60
CA ASN A 354 16.04 6.82 -34.57
C ASN A 354 14.83 6.99 -35.50
N PRO A 355 15.05 7.07 -36.84
CA PRO A 355 13.97 7.25 -37.82
C PRO A 355 12.91 6.14 -37.80
N ALA A 356 13.28 4.88 -37.54
CA ALA A 356 12.33 3.76 -37.48
C ALA A 356 11.33 3.94 -36.33
N LEU A 357 11.74 4.57 -35.22
CA LEU A 357 10.85 4.86 -34.09
C LEU A 357 9.82 5.96 -34.37
N LYS A 358 9.95 6.74 -35.47
CA LYS A 358 8.91 7.67 -35.92
C LYS A 358 7.70 6.94 -36.50
N GLU A 359 7.90 5.76 -37.05
CA GLU A 359 6.81 4.93 -37.57
C GLU A 359 6.01 4.32 -36.43
N LYS A 360 4.72 4.59 -36.39
CA LYS A 360 3.82 4.08 -35.34
C LYS A 360 3.73 2.56 -35.38
N GLU A 361 3.74 1.98 -36.59
CA GLU A 361 3.68 0.55 -36.86
C GLU A 361 4.86 -0.19 -36.23
N VAL A 362 6.06 0.39 -36.27
CA VAL A 362 7.25 -0.16 -35.62
C VAL A 362 7.07 -0.16 -34.10
N ARG A 363 6.66 0.96 -33.49
CA ARG A 363 6.46 1.04 -32.04
C ARG A 363 5.35 0.08 -31.56
N LEU A 364 4.28 -0.06 -32.33
CA LEU A 364 3.20 -1.00 -32.04
C LEU A 364 3.66 -2.46 -32.18
N ALA A 365 4.45 -2.77 -33.21
CA ALA A 365 5.04 -4.11 -33.39
C ALA A 365 5.95 -4.48 -32.21
N LEU A 366 6.83 -3.57 -31.78
CA LEU A 366 7.67 -3.77 -30.59
C LEU A 366 6.82 -4.02 -29.34
N SER A 367 5.70 -3.28 -29.17
CA SER A 367 4.79 -3.49 -28.05
C SER A 367 4.12 -4.86 -28.07
N LEU A 368 3.66 -5.32 -29.23
CA LEU A 368 3.03 -6.64 -29.41
C LEU A 368 4.03 -7.80 -29.26
N ALA A 369 5.30 -7.57 -29.59
CA ALA A 369 6.37 -8.54 -29.40
C ALA A 369 6.98 -8.55 -27.99
N THR A 370 6.45 -7.76 -27.06
CA THR A 370 6.93 -7.67 -25.67
C THR A 370 6.11 -8.55 -24.75
N ASP A 371 6.65 -9.69 -24.32
CA ASP A 371 6.03 -10.56 -23.31
C ASP A 371 6.32 -10.05 -21.91
N LYS A 372 5.41 -9.23 -21.39
CA LYS A 372 5.55 -8.65 -20.05
C LYS A 372 5.56 -9.70 -18.94
N ARG A 373 4.82 -10.80 -19.09
CA ARG A 373 4.79 -11.87 -18.09
C ARG A 373 6.09 -12.66 -18.10
N GLY A 374 6.55 -13.07 -19.27
CA GLY A 374 7.84 -13.74 -19.41
C GLY A 374 9.00 -12.89 -18.87
N ILE A 375 8.97 -11.56 -19.08
CA ILE A 375 9.94 -10.62 -18.48
C ILE A 375 9.85 -10.64 -16.95
N ILE A 376 8.64 -10.55 -16.39
CA ILE A 376 8.44 -10.55 -14.93
C ILE A 376 8.90 -11.88 -14.32
N ASP A 377 8.57 -13.00 -14.95
CA ASP A 377 8.96 -14.31 -14.46
C ASP A 377 10.49 -14.51 -14.49
N SER A 378 11.14 -14.05 -15.57
CA SER A 378 12.59 -14.21 -15.73
C SER A 378 13.41 -13.29 -14.82
N ALA A 379 12.98 -12.03 -14.65
CA ALA A 379 13.76 -11.04 -13.90
C ALA A 379 13.39 -10.98 -12.40
N PHE A 380 12.16 -11.38 -12.04
CA PHE A 380 11.62 -11.18 -10.68
C PHE A 380 10.95 -12.42 -10.09
N GLY A 381 11.03 -13.59 -10.76
CA GLY A 381 10.37 -14.81 -10.28
C GLY A 381 8.84 -14.68 -10.11
N GLY A 382 8.21 -13.77 -10.86
CA GLY A 382 6.78 -13.48 -10.77
C GLY A 382 6.40 -12.36 -9.78
N ASP A 383 7.37 -11.78 -9.06
CA ASP A 383 7.14 -10.79 -7.99
C ASP A 383 7.07 -9.33 -8.48
N ALA A 384 6.41 -9.11 -9.62
CA ALA A 384 6.08 -7.77 -10.11
C ALA A 384 4.69 -7.77 -10.75
N LEU A 385 4.07 -6.60 -10.85
CA LEU A 385 2.76 -6.45 -11.46
C LEU A 385 2.89 -5.90 -12.88
N PRO A 386 2.32 -6.55 -13.92
CA PRO A 386 2.33 -5.99 -15.27
C PRO A 386 1.51 -4.70 -15.32
N VAL A 387 2.01 -3.66 -15.99
CA VAL A 387 1.33 -2.39 -16.16
C VAL A 387 1.01 -2.09 -17.62
N ALA A 388 -0.11 -1.39 -17.82
CA ALA A 388 -0.65 -1.10 -19.14
C ALA A 388 -0.51 0.38 -19.54
N GLY A 389 -0.23 1.26 -18.60
CA GLY A 389 -0.20 2.70 -18.82
C GLY A 389 0.45 3.48 -17.67
N PRO A 390 0.48 4.81 -17.77
CA PRO A 390 1.17 5.67 -16.81
C PRO A 390 0.41 5.89 -15.50
N ILE A 391 -0.88 5.57 -15.43
CA ILE A 391 -1.69 5.63 -14.22
C ILE A 391 -1.92 4.20 -13.74
N LEU A 392 -1.56 3.92 -12.50
CA LEU A 392 -1.56 2.56 -11.95
C LEU A 392 -2.93 2.16 -11.37
N PRO A 393 -3.21 0.85 -11.26
CA PRO A 393 -4.45 0.35 -10.65
C PRO A 393 -4.71 0.99 -9.28
N GLY A 394 -5.95 1.45 -9.08
CA GLY A 394 -6.41 2.08 -7.85
C GLY A 394 -6.01 3.55 -7.67
N MET A 395 -5.32 4.18 -8.64
CA MET A 395 -5.13 5.63 -8.68
C MET A 395 -6.28 6.31 -9.43
N LEU A 396 -6.49 7.59 -9.13
CA LEU A 396 -7.52 8.39 -9.81
C LEU A 396 -7.31 8.38 -11.33
N GLY A 397 -8.37 8.04 -12.07
CA GLY A 397 -8.35 8.00 -13.53
C GLY A 397 -7.69 6.77 -14.14
N TYR A 398 -7.40 5.72 -13.34
CA TYR A 398 -6.93 4.47 -13.90
C TYR A 398 -7.94 3.92 -14.92
N ALA A 399 -7.48 3.70 -16.14
CA ALA A 399 -8.25 3.08 -17.21
C ALA A 399 -7.57 1.79 -17.67
N GLN A 400 -8.28 0.67 -17.55
CA GLN A 400 -7.77 -0.60 -18.04
C GLN A 400 -7.88 -0.65 -19.57
N THR A 401 -6.77 -0.42 -20.25
CA THR A 401 -6.69 -0.54 -21.71
C THR A 401 -6.43 -2.01 -22.09
N LYS A 402 -7.41 -2.66 -22.70
CA LYS A 402 -7.32 -4.08 -23.12
C LYS A 402 -6.17 -4.37 -24.08
N SER A 403 -5.75 -3.38 -24.87
CA SER A 403 -4.72 -3.51 -25.90
C SER A 403 -3.28 -3.53 -25.38
N ALA A 404 -3.05 -2.98 -24.19
CA ALA A 404 -1.69 -2.72 -23.70
C ALA A 404 -0.99 -3.95 -23.06
N THR A 405 -1.65 -5.11 -22.99
CA THR A 405 -1.11 -6.35 -22.40
C THR A 405 -1.10 -7.54 -23.37
N LEU A 406 -1.44 -7.30 -24.64
CA LEU A 406 -1.48 -8.36 -25.64
C LEU A 406 -0.05 -8.67 -26.11
N PHE A 407 0.38 -9.91 -25.92
CA PHE A 407 1.59 -10.46 -26.55
C PHE A 407 1.17 -11.23 -27.78
N ASP A 408 1.52 -10.73 -28.96
CA ASP A 408 1.21 -11.33 -30.25
C ASP A 408 2.34 -11.06 -31.26
N PRO A 409 3.43 -11.86 -31.23
CA PRO A 409 4.54 -11.68 -32.14
C PRO A 409 4.15 -11.90 -33.60
N ALA A 410 3.16 -12.74 -33.90
CA ALA A 410 2.69 -12.95 -35.28
C ALA A 410 2.02 -11.67 -35.83
N GLN A 411 1.20 -11.01 -35.03
CA GLN A 411 0.63 -9.70 -35.37
C GLN A 411 1.73 -8.64 -35.53
N ALA A 412 2.76 -8.66 -34.67
CA ALA A 412 3.89 -7.74 -34.74
C ALA A 412 4.65 -7.90 -36.06
N GLU A 413 4.96 -9.14 -36.48
CA GLU A 413 5.59 -9.44 -37.76
C GLU A 413 4.76 -8.92 -38.94
N LYS A 414 3.44 -9.18 -38.92
CA LYS A 414 2.53 -8.70 -39.96
C LYS A 414 2.52 -7.18 -40.07
N LEU A 415 2.49 -6.45 -38.93
CA LEU A 415 2.57 -5.01 -38.94
C LEU A 415 3.85 -4.47 -39.57
N LEU A 416 4.99 -5.12 -39.32
CA LEU A 416 6.26 -4.76 -39.93
C LEU A 416 6.27 -5.06 -41.43
N ASP A 417 5.71 -6.20 -41.84
CA ASP A 417 5.57 -6.56 -43.25
C ASP A 417 4.67 -5.53 -43.99
N ASP A 418 3.51 -5.21 -43.43
CA ASP A 418 2.56 -4.23 -43.97
C ASP A 418 3.16 -2.81 -44.03
N ALA A 419 4.03 -2.46 -43.07
CA ALA A 419 4.78 -1.19 -43.04
C ALA A 419 5.96 -1.18 -44.05
N GLY A 420 6.24 -2.28 -44.77
CA GLY A 420 7.26 -2.36 -45.78
C GLY A 420 8.64 -2.74 -45.28
N TRP A 421 8.77 -3.22 -44.05
CA TRP A 421 10.01 -3.77 -43.49
C TRP A 421 10.17 -5.21 -43.94
N LYS A 422 10.94 -5.42 -45.00
CA LYS A 422 11.15 -6.73 -45.65
C LYS A 422 12.12 -7.59 -44.85
N ARG A 423 11.85 -8.89 -44.77
CA ARG A 423 12.73 -9.88 -44.14
C ARG A 423 13.91 -10.19 -45.05
N GLU A 424 15.11 -10.07 -44.52
CA GLU A 424 16.34 -10.46 -45.18
C GLU A 424 17.05 -11.52 -44.34
N ARG A 425 17.46 -12.63 -45.00
CA ARG A 425 18.29 -13.64 -44.34
C ARG A 425 19.76 -13.26 -44.57
N PRO A 426 20.61 -13.31 -43.53
CA PRO A 426 22.04 -13.11 -43.71
C PRO A 426 22.63 -14.15 -44.67
N GLU A 427 23.55 -13.72 -45.52
CA GLU A 427 24.28 -14.63 -46.39
C GLU A 427 25.10 -15.62 -45.54
N SER A 428 25.27 -16.87 -46.03
CA SER A 428 25.57 -18.09 -45.29
C SER A 428 26.83 -18.15 -44.39
N GLU A 429 27.73 -17.17 -44.40
CA GLU A 429 28.94 -17.20 -43.58
C GLU A 429 28.75 -16.60 -42.17
N ASP A 430 27.79 -15.70 -41.98
CA ASP A 430 27.44 -15.13 -40.65
C ASP A 430 26.39 -15.98 -39.91
N ALA A 431 25.68 -16.86 -40.58
CA ALA A 431 24.62 -17.71 -40.01
C ALA A 431 25.15 -18.83 -39.09
N GLU A 432 26.33 -19.41 -39.40
CA GLU A 432 26.94 -20.43 -38.53
C GLU A 432 27.42 -19.88 -37.19
N ALA A 433 27.90 -18.62 -37.15
CA ALA A 433 28.34 -17.96 -35.90
C ALA A 433 27.16 -17.57 -35.03
N ALA A 434 26.02 -17.16 -35.61
CA ALA A 434 24.81 -16.77 -34.86
C ALA A 434 24.04 -18.00 -34.35
N GLY A 435 23.97 -19.10 -35.12
CA GLY A 435 23.34 -20.34 -34.67
C GLY A 435 24.08 -21.02 -33.52
N ALA A 436 25.42 -20.98 -33.51
CA ALA A 436 26.24 -21.56 -32.45
C ALA A 436 26.07 -20.83 -31.07
N ALA A 437 25.74 -19.53 -31.07
CA ALA A 437 25.54 -18.77 -29.86
C ALA A 437 24.18 -19.04 -29.18
N ILE A 438 23.18 -19.49 -29.94
CA ILE A 438 21.82 -19.77 -29.42
C ILE A 438 21.72 -21.18 -28.81
N VAL A 439 22.49 -22.14 -29.33
CA VAL A 439 22.47 -23.55 -28.87
C VAL A 439 23.11 -23.76 -27.51
N THR A 440 23.89 -22.82 -26.99
CA THR A 440 24.64 -22.97 -25.73
C THR A 440 23.90 -22.49 -24.46
N ARG A 441 22.69 -21.96 -24.55
CA ARG A 441 21.89 -21.56 -23.36
C ARG A 441 20.49 -22.19 -23.36
N GLY A 442 20.43 -23.41 -22.81
CA GLY A 442 19.30 -23.97 -22.04
C GLY A 442 17.94 -24.02 -22.72
N SER A 443 17.75 -25.01 -23.57
CA SER A 443 16.44 -25.52 -23.93
C SER A 443 15.77 -26.22 -22.76
N THR A 444 14.58 -25.72 -22.34
CA THR A 444 13.56 -26.59 -21.74
C THR A 444 12.33 -26.54 -22.63
N THR A 445 12.10 -27.65 -23.24
CA THR A 445 11.07 -28.13 -24.13
C THR A 445 9.65 -27.63 -23.95
N LEU A 446 9.01 -27.22 -25.05
CA LEU A 446 7.66 -27.68 -25.39
C LEU A 446 7.60 -27.85 -26.93
N GLY A 447 7.32 -29.10 -27.35
CA GLY A 447 7.46 -29.51 -28.72
C GLY A 447 6.39 -28.95 -29.65
N THR A 448 6.87 -28.56 -30.79
CA THR A 448 6.28 -28.82 -32.13
C THR A 448 7.43 -28.78 -33.12
N GLN A 449 7.50 -29.80 -33.99
CA GLN A 449 8.44 -29.85 -35.11
C GLN A 449 8.13 -28.67 -36.06
N GLY A 450 8.88 -27.57 -35.89
CA GLY A 450 8.97 -26.47 -36.82
C GLY A 450 10.44 -26.37 -37.24
N GLU A 451 10.71 -26.27 -38.54
CA GLU A 451 12.04 -25.99 -39.10
C GLU A 451 12.73 -24.91 -38.26
N GLU A 452 13.97 -25.15 -37.80
CA GLU A 452 14.83 -24.14 -37.18
C GLU A 452 14.93 -22.94 -38.12
N GLN A 453 14.16 -21.90 -37.83
CA GLN A 453 14.23 -20.65 -38.60
C GLN A 453 15.51 -19.92 -38.18
N LEU A 454 16.49 -19.87 -39.06
CA LEU A 454 17.67 -19.03 -38.93
C LEU A 454 17.26 -17.59 -38.67
N PRO A 455 17.97 -16.86 -37.78
CA PRO A 455 17.65 -15.46 -37.45
C PRO A 455 17.67 -14.63 -38.77
N TYR A 456 16.63 -13.80 -38.93
CA TYR A 456 16.52 -12.86 -40.04
C TYR A 456 16.52 -11.44 -39.52
N THR A 457 16.94 -10.50 -40.34
CA THR A 457 16.81 -9.07 -40.08
C THR A 457 15.75 -8.45 -40.98
N ARG A 458 15.38 -7.22 -40.74
CA ARG A 458 14.42 -6.47 -41.56
C ARG A 458 15.05 -5.22 -42.13
N THR A 459 14.76 -4.96 -43.39
CA THR A 459 15.22 -3.76 -44.09
C THR A 459 14.08 -3.02 -44.78
N LYS A 460 14.22 -1.71 -44.87
CA LYS A 460 13.34 -0.83 -45.62
C LYS A 460 14.16 0.30 -46.23
N ASN A 461 14.07 0.47 -47.58
CA ASN A 461 14.85 1.47 -48.31
C ASN A 461 16.36 1.36 -48.04
N ASN A 462 16.89 0.15 -48.00
CA ASN A 462 18.29 -0.20 -47.69
C ASN A 462 18.75 0.19 -46.26
N ALA A 463 17.86 0.54 -45.38
CA ALA A 463 18.15 0.74 -43.97
C ALA A 463 17.72 -0.48 -43.15
N GLU A 464 18.60 -1.03 -42.33
CA GLU A 464 18.31 -2.11 -41.37
C GLU A 464 17.44 -1.60 -40.22
N LEU A 465 16.47 -2.40 -39.78
CA LEU A 465 15.70 -2.14 -38.60
C LEU A 465 16.54 -2.47 -37.37
N ALA A 466 17.33 -1.52 -36.94
CA ALA A 466 18.24 -1.62 -35.80
C ALA A 466 17.93 -0.58 -34.74
N LEU A 467 17.98 -0.99 -33.47
CA LEU A 467 17.70 -0.16 -32.30
C LEU A 467 18.79 -0.33 -31.24
N THR A 468 19.09 0.75 -30.53
CA THR A 468 19.91 0.71 -29.31
C THR A 468 19.02 0.79 -28.09
N LEU A 469 18.99 -0.28 -27.27
CA LEU A 469 18.30 -0.34 -25.98
C LEU A 469 19.28 0.02 -24.86
N THR A 470 19.05 1.16 -24.21
CA THR A 470 19.86 1.63 -23.09
C THR A 470 19.22 1.19 -21.78
N ALA A 471 19.99 0.57 -20.89
CA ALA A 471 19.58 0.10 -19.57
C ALA A 471 20.66 0.40 -18.52
N ILE A 472 20.29 0.44 -17.25
CA ILE A 472 21.24 0.62 -16.14
C ILE A 472 21.93 -0.70 -15.80
N GLN A 473 23.18 -0.63 -15.32
CA GLN A 473 23.97 -1.77 -14.84
C GLN A 473 23.47 -2.22 -13.46
N ARG A 474 22.38 -2.99 -13.49
CA ARG A 474 21.76 -3.67 -12.36
C ARG A 474 21.23 -5.01 -12.86
N ASP A 475 21.42 -6.08 -12.11
CA ASP A 475 21.17 -7.46 -12.56
C ASP A 475 19.78 -7.65 -13.15
N ASP A 476 18.74 -7.20 -12.46
CA ASP A 476 17.36 -7.27 -12.93
C ASP A 476 17.15 -6.49 -14.25
N SER A 477 17.74 -5.29 -14.35
CA SER A 477 17.63 -4.46 -15.54
C SER A 477 18.36 -5.08 -16.75
N ILE A 478 19.48 -5.74 -16.52
CA ILE A 478 20.23 -6.47 -17.55
C ILE A 478 19.39 -7.67 -18.06
N ILE A 479 18.82 -8.47 -17.15
CA ILE A 479 17.95 -9.61 -17.50
C ILE A 479 16.76 -9.13 -18.35
N VAL A 480 16.10 -8.03 -17.93
CA VAL A 480 14.99 -7.44 -18.70
C VAL A 480 15.45 -6.99 -20.09
N ALA A 481 16.60 -6.30 -20.19
CA ALA A 481 17.12 -5.82 -21.46
C ALA A 481 17.52 -6.98 -22.41
N GLU A 482 18.14 -8.04 -21.89
CA GLU A 482 18.49 -9.24 -22.66
C GLU A 482 17.23 -9.97 -23.14
N THR A 483 16.22 -10.13 -22.27
CA THR A 483 14.93 -10.74 -22.64
C THR A 483 14.23 -9.94 -23.75
N LEU A 484 14.22 -8.61 -23.65
CA LEU A 484 13.65 -7.72 -24.67
C LEU A 484 14.41 -7.82 -26.00
N ARG A 485 15.75 -7.86 -25.96
CA ARG A 485 16.56 -8.08 -27.16
C ARG A 485 16.16 -9.38 -27.86
N ASP A 486 16.08 -10.47 -27.12
CA ASP A 486 15.79 -11.78 -27.68
C ASP A 486 14.36 -11.82 -28.26
N LEU A 487 13.37 -11.25 -27.58
CA LEU A 487 11.99 -11.13 -28.08
C LEU A 487 11.91 -10.30 -29.37
N TRP A 488 12.58 -9.16 -29.44
CA TRP A 488 12.53 -8.29 -30.61
C TRP A 488 13.37 -8.80 -31.78
N GLN A 489 14.46 -9.51 -31.50
CA GLN A 489 15.21 -10.25 -32.54
C GLN A 489 14.35 -11.35 -33.15
N GLY A 490 13.46 -11.99 -32.38
CA GLY A 490 12.51 -12.97 -32.87
C GLY A 490 11.57 -12.46 -33.98
N ILE A 491 11.31 -11.15 -34.03
CA ILE A 491 10.52 -10.50 -35.09
C ILE A 491 11.38 -9.77 -36.12
N GLY A 492 12.70 -9.98 -36.11
CA GLY A 492 13.67 -9.44 -37.08
C GLY A 492 14.18 -8.02 -36.78
N VAL A 493 14.06 -7.54 -35.55
CA VAL A 493 14.64 -6.25 -35.13
C VAL A 493 16.01 -6.47 -34.52
N LYS A 494 17.06 -5.87 -35.09
CA LYS A 494 18.39 -5.90 -34.51
C LYS A 494 18.47 -5.01 -33.28
N VAL A 495 18.83 -5.57 -32.13
CA VAL A 495 18.91 -4.82 -30.86
C VAL A 495 20.34 -4.81 -30.34
N ASN A 496 20.90 -3.63 -30.17
CA ASN A 496 22.18 -3.39 -29.52
C ASN A 496 21.92 -2.96 -28.06
N LEU A 497 22.53 -3.64 -27.10
CA LEU A 497 22.41 -3.26 -25.68
C LEU A 497 23.49 -2.23 -25.31
N ASN A 498 23.06 -1.14 -24.70
CA ASN A 498 23.92 -0.13 -24.09
C ASN A 498 23.69 -0.15 -22.57
N ILE A 499 24.56 -0.86 -21.84
CA ILE A 499 24.47 -1.00 -20.38
C ILE A 499 25.33 0.11 -19.74
N VAL A 500 24.70 0.98 -18.93
CA VAL A 500 25.30 2.18 -18.38
C VAL A 500 25.34 2.10 -16.86
N GLU A 501 26.46 2.52 -16.27
CA GLU A 501 26.59 2.61 -14.80
C GLU A 501 25.54 3.53 -14.20
N ILE A 502 25.01 3.15 -13.02
CA ILE A 502 23.96 3.91 -12.31
C ILE A 502 24.39 5.36 -12.05
N ALA A 503 25.65 5.58 -11.69
CA ALA A 503 26.18 6.93 -11.42
C ALA A 503 26.22 7.84 -12.65
N SER A 504 26.32 7.26 -13.86
CA SER A 504 26.44 7.98 -15.14
C SER A 504 25.11 8.23 -15.83
N ILE A 505 24.09 7.41 -15.55
CA ILE A 505 22.82 7.41 -16.30
C ILE A 505 22.15 8.78 -16.37
N GLN A 506 22.12 9.51 -15.26
CA GLN A 506 21.49 10.83 -15.19
C GLN A 506 22.22 11.87 -16.01
N LYS A 507 23.56 11.92 -15.91
CA LYS A 507 24.39 12.93 -16.52
C LYS A 507 24.59 12.69 -18.02
N ASP A 508 24.88 11.42 -18.39
CA ASP A 508 25.38 11.11 -19.72
C ASP A 508 24.27 10.64 -20.68
N ILE A 509 23.12 10.18 -20.15
CA ILE A 509 22.02 9.63 -20.92
C ILE A 509 20.73 10.46 -20.78
N ILE A 510 20.23 10.62 -19.54
CA ILE A 510 18.91 11.22 -19.31
C ILE A 510 18.93 12.73 -19.60
N LYS A 511 19.88 13.50 -19.06
CA LYS A 511 19.96 14.95 -19.29
C LYS A 511 20.09 15.31 -20.76
N PRO A 512 21.05 14.75 -21.53
CA PRO A 512 21.20 15.05 -22.95
C PRO A 512 20.19 14.30 -23.84
N ARG A 513 19.32 13.43 -23.29
CA ARG A 513 18.41 12.56 -24.08
C ARG A 513 19.16 11.68 -25.07
N ALA A 514 20.34 11.16 -24.68
CA ALA A 514 21.25 10.39 -25.53
C ALA A 514 20.88 8.89 -25.55
N TYR A 515 19.70 8.56 -26.07
CA TYR A 515 19.20 7.19 -26.21
C TYR A 515 18.21 7.10 -27.38
N GLU A 516 18.05 5.90 -27.93
CA GLU A 516 16.98 5.57 -28.89
C GLU A 516 15.80 4.94 -28.14
N VAL A 517 16.05 3.88 -27.38
CA VAL A 517 15.10 3.24 -26.46
C VAL A 517 15.73 3.23 -25.07
N LEU A 518 15.02 3.75 -24.08
CA LEU A 518 15.48 3.80 -22.69
C LEU A 518 14.60 2.89 -21.81
N LEU A 519 15.19 1.87 -21.19
CA LEU A 519 14.58 1.10 -20.11
C LEU A 519 14.81 1.82 -18.78
N PHE A 520 13.75 2.40 -18.22
CA PHE A 520 13.89 3.20 -17.00
C PHE A 520 12.61 3.19 -16.15
N GLY A 521 12.78 3.36 -14.84
CA GLY A 521 11.69 3.48 -13.86
C GLY A 521 11.28 4.92 -13.63
N GLN A 522 9.99 5.16 -13.43
CA GLN A 522 9.45 6.46 -13.00
C GLN A 522 8.60 6.29 -11.75
N ILE A 523 8.82 7.16 -10.76
CA ILE A 523 8.00 7.30 -9.56
C ILE A 523 7.00 8.42 -9.81
N ILE A 524 5.70 8.09 -9.79
CA ILE A 524 4.62 9.01 -10.15
C ILE A 524 3.98 9.73 -8.96
N GLY A 525 4.35 9.34 -7.73
CA GLY A 525 3.86 10.00 -6.51
C GLY A 525 2.42 9.66 -6.11
N LYS A 526 1.92 10.36 -5.10
CA LYS A 526 0.60 10.12 -4.47
C LYS A 526 -0.57 10.48 -5.39
N ASP A 527 -0.48 11.64 -6.01
CA ASP A 527 -1.43 12.09 -7.03
C ASP A 527 -0.91 11.64 -8.40
N PRO A 528 -1.74 11.02 -9.24
CA PRO A 528 -1.29 10.51 -10.54
C PRO A 528 -1.05 11.60 -11.58
N ASP A 529 -0.76 12.84 -11.18
CA ASP A 529 -0.54 13.97 -12.10
C ASP A 529 0.44 13.60 -13.23
N PRO A 530 -0.01 13.31 -14.46
CA PRO A 530 0.87 12.87 -15.53
C PRO A 530 1.65 14.02 -16.19
N TYR A 531 1.31 15.27 -15.89
CA TYR A 531 1.90 16.44 -16.53
C TYR A 531 3.44 16.46 -16.50
N PRO A 532 4.13 16.21 -15.36
CA PRO A 532 5.59 16.22 -15.31
C PRO A 532 6.25 15.21 -16.24
N PHE A 533 5.55 14.13 -16.56
CA PHE A 533 6.08 12.98 -17.30
C PHE A 533 5.65 12.95 -18.79
N TRP A 534 4.58 13.64 -19.16
CA TRP A 534 3.97 13.48 -20.49
C TRP A 534 3.66 14.78 -21.22
N HIS A 535 3.66 15.94 -20.55
CA HIS A 535 3.44 17.23 -21.19
C HIS A 535 4.65 17.62 -22.07
N SER A 536 4.40 18.22 -23.24
CA SER A 536 5.44 18.61 -24.21
C SER A 536 6.49 19.55 -23.63
N SER A 537 6.12 20.45 -22.70
CA SER A 537 7.07 21.35 -22.03
C SER A 537 8.10 20.65 -21.16
N GLN A 538 7.86 19.39 -20.83
CA GLN A 538 8.71 18.55 -19.96
C GLN A 538 9.66 17.65 -20.75
N ALA A 539 9.75 17.81 -22.08
CA ALA A 539 10.59 16.97 -22.94
C ALA A 539 12.10 17.19 -22.74
N ASN A 540 12.50 18.41 -22.39
CA ASN A 540 13.90 18.75 -22.16
C ASN A 540 14.25 18.76 -20.66
N ASP A 541 15.54 18.58 -20.31
CA ASP A 541 16.02 18.73 -18.94
C ASP A 541 15.66 20.13 -18.38
N PRO A 542 15.16 20.24 -17.13
CA PRO A 542 15.01 19.20 -16.11
C PRO A 542 13.66 18.45 -16.13
N GLY A 543 12.87 18.54 -17.21
CA GLY A 543 11.61 17.85 -17.34
C GLY A 543 11.73 16.32 -17.36
N LEU A 544 10.65 15.61 -17.01
CA LEU A 544 10.63 14.17 -16.84
C LEU A 544 9.97 13.40 -17.98
N ASN A 545 9.61 14.08 -19.09
CA ASN A 545 9.06 13.45 -20.28
C ASN A 545 10.19 12.71 -21.06
N LEU A 546 10.45 11.47 -20.65
CA LEU A 546 11.53 10.67 -21.23
C LEU A 546 11.21 10.12 -22.63
N ALA A 547 9.94 10.11 -23.04
CA ALA A 547 9.54 9.74 -24.38
C ALA A 547 9.70 10.89 -25.39
N LEU A 548 10.03 12.09 -24.95
CA LEU A 548 10.01 13.34 -25.73
C LEU A 548 8.68 13.53 -26.49
N TYR A 549 7.60 13.00 -25.89
CA TYR A 549 6.27 12.96 -26.48
C TYR A 549 5.70 14.39 -26.61
N GLN A 550 5.14 14.69 -27.76
CA GLN A 550 4.55 15.99 -28.07
C GLN A 550 3.19 15.79 -28.74
N ASN A 551 2.14 16.21 -28.05
CA ASN A 551 0.78 16.17 -28.57
C ASN A 551 -0.07 17.26 -27.93
N LYS A 552 -0.45 18.27 -28.70
CA LYS A 552 -1.21 19.44 -28.22
C LYS A 552 -2.54 19.08 -27.55
N ALA A 553 -3.22 18.03 -28.01
CA ALA A 553 -4.47 17.61 -27.42
C ALA A 553 -4.24 17.00 -26.03
N VAL A 554 -3.16 16.23 -25.88
CA VAL A 554 -2.72 15.68 -24.59
C VAL A 554 -2.27 16.80 -23.65
N ASP A 555 -1.48 17.76 -24.15
CA ASP A 555 -1.05 18.91 -23.36
C ASP A 555 -2.23 19.65 -22.74
N ALA A 556 -3.25 19.96 -23.55
CA ALA A 556 -4.47 20.63 -23.09
C ALA A 556 -5.24 19.81 -22.05
N LEU A 557 -5.33 18.47 -22.21
CA LEU A 557 -5.97 17.59 -21.23
C LEU A 557 -5.22 17.60 -19.88
N LEU A 558 -3.88 17.56 -19.92
CA LEU A 558 -3.05 17.55 -18.72
C LEU A 558 -3.07 18.88 -17.97
N GLU A 559 -3.00 20.01 -18.69
CA GLU A 559 -3.11 21.35 -18.13
C GLU A 559 -4.47 21.57 -17.45
N ASP A 560 -5.54 21.17 -18.12
CA ASP A 560 -6.89 21.33 -17.61
C ASP A 560 -7.16 20.38 -16.43
N ALA A 561 -6.66 19.13 -16.47
CA ALA A 561 -6.78 18.20 -15.36
C ALA A 561 -6.10 18.73 -14.08
N ARG A 562 -4.95 19.39 -14.20
CA ARG A 562 -4.25 19.99 -13.05
C ARG A 562 -5.05 21.09 -12.35
N LYS A 563 -5.88 21.81 -13.11
CA LYS A 563 -6.72 22.90 -12.59
C LYS A 563 -8.09 22.44 -12.12
N THR A 564 -8.43 21.17 -12.37
CA THR A 564 -9.76 20.61 -12.05
C THR A 564 -9.74 19.97 -10.68
N SER A 565 -10.46 20.55 -9.72
CA SER A 565 -10.62 20.02 -8.36
C SER A 565 -11.65 18.90 -8.27
N ASP A 566 -12.65 18.86 -9.16
CA ASP A 566 -13.66 17.79 -9.23
C ASP A 566 -13.03 16.48 -9.68
N ALA A 567 -13.03 15.48 -8.80
CA ALA A 567 -12.37 14.19 -9.03
C ALA A 567 -12.95 13.44 -10.23
N ALA A 568 -14.28 13.44 -10.41
CA ALA A 568 -14.93 12.72 -11.50
C ALA A 568 -14.60 13.33 -12.87
N THR A 569 -14.59 14.66 -12.97
CA THR A 569 -14.17 15.37 -14.19
C THR A 569 -12.69 15.15 -14.49
N ARG A 570 -11.84 15.15 -13.46
CA ARG A 570 -10.40 14.90 -13.59
C ARG A 570 -10.12 13.47 -14.05
N GLU A 571 -10.86 12.48 -13.53
CA GLU A 571 -10.80 11.09 -13.95
C GLU A 571 -11.10 10.92 -15.46
N GLN A 572 -12.14 11.59 -15.96
CA GLN A 572 -12.48 11.56 -17.40
C GLN A 572 -11.35 12.12 -18.27
N LYS A 573 -10.69 13.20 -17.83
CA LYS A 573 -9.55 13.80 -18.55
C LYS A 573 -8.36 12.85 -18.58
N TYR A 574 -8.06 12.18 -17.47
CA TYR A 574 -6.99 11.19 -17.40
C TYR A 574 -7.29 9.93 -18.23
N ALA A 575 -8.56 9.50 -18.31
CA ALA A 575 -8.96 8.40 -19.18
C ALA A 575 -8.78 8.78 -20.67
N ALA A 576 -9.17 10.00 -21.06
CA ALA A 576 -8.95 10.52 -22.42
C ALA A 576 -7.45 10.63 -22.76
N PHE A 577 -6.63 11.14 -21.84
CA PHE A 577 -5.18 11.16 -21.96
C PHE A 577 -4.60 9.77 -22.21
N GLN A 578 -4.95 8.78 -21.37
CA GLN A 578 -4.42 7.39 -21.52
C GLN A 578 -4.87 6.76 -22.85
N THR A 579 -6.09 7.06 -23.30
CA THR A 579 -6.58 6.60 -24.60
C THR A 579 -5.70 7.13 -25.73
N GLN A 580 -5.41 8.43 -25.74
CA GLN A 580 -4.54 9.03 -26.76
C GLN A 580 -3.11 8.48 -26.69
N LEU A 581 -2.55 8.38 -25.49
CA LEU A 581 -1.21 7.84 -25.28
C LEU A 581 -1.07 6.40 -25.78
N SER A 582 -2.08 5.56 -25.52
CA SER A 582 -2.11 4.18 -25.98
C SER A 582 -2.21 4.05 -27.51
N GLN A 583 -2.85 5.03 -28.17
CA GLN A 583 -2.90 5.08 -29.63
C GLN A 583 -1.56 5.50 -30.24
N ASP A 584 -0.83 6.42 -29.62
CA ASP A 584 0.41 6.97 -30.16
C ASP A 584 1.64 6.09 -29.82
N VAL A 585 1.54 5.24 -28.80
CA VAL A 585 2.59 4.31 -28.34
C VAL A 585 3.97 4.99 -28.18
N PRO A 586 4.10 6.07 -27.43
CA PRO A 586 5.40 6.71 -27.22
C PRO A 586 6.29 5.94 -26.23
N ALA A 587 5.71 4.97 -25.52
CA ALA A 587 6.39 4.10 -24.57
C ALA A 587 5.69 2.74 -24.45
N ILE A 588 6.41 1.72 -23.98
CA ILE A 588 5.86 0.43 -23.58
C ILE A 588 5.99 0.31 -22.07
N PHE A 589 4.87 0.33 -21.37
CA PHE A 589 4.82 0.13 -19.92
C PHE A 589 5.00 -1.37 -19.63
N LEU A 590 5.95 -1.73 -18.78
CA LEU A 590 6.29 -3.13 -18.53
C LEU A 590 5.69 -3.63 -17.21
N TYR A 591 6.22 -3.15 -16.09
CA TYR A 591 5.86 -3.64 -14.77
C TYR A 591 5.99 -2.55 -13.69
N SER A 592 5.35 -2.83 -12.55
CA SER A 592 5.53 -2.12 -11.27
C SER A 592 6.06 -3.11 -10.26
N LEU A 593 7.15 -2.73 -9.58
CA LEU A 593 7.72 -3.52 -8.49
C LEU A 593 6.87 -3.36 -7.22
N GLN A 594 6.79 -4.42 -6.42
CA GLN A 594 6.16 -4.39 -5.12
C GLN A 594 7.21 -4.23 -4.02
N TYR A 595 6.85 -3.51 -2.98
CA TYR A 595 7.62 -3.43 -1.75
C TYR A 595 7.26 -4.62 -0.86
N ALA A 596 8.22 -5.48 -0.55
CA ALA A 596 8.02 -6.60 0.34
C ALA A 596 8.46 -6.24 1.77
N TYR A 597 7.61 -6.55 2.74
CA TYR A 597 7.79 -6.27 4.16
C TYR A 597 7.64 -7.54 4.96
N LEU A 598 8.67 -7.92 5.69
CA LEU A 598 8.70 -9.12 6.53
C LEU A 598 8.34 -8.77 7.97
N THR A 599 7.35 -9.46 8.54
CA THR A 599 6.92 -9.25 9.93
C THR A 599 6.70 -10.57 10.66
N PRO A 600 6.75 -10.61 12.00
CA PRO A 600 6.44 -11.82 12.73
C PRO A 600 4.94 -12.13 12.66
N GLU A 601 4.57 -13.41 12.67
CA GLU A 601 3.15 -13.82 12.59
C GLU A 601 2.26 -13.28 13.72
N ASN A 602 2.82 -12.99 14.88
CA ASN A 602 2.07 -12.46 16.02
C ASN A 602 1.80 -10.96 15.93
N LEU A 603 2.45 -10.23 15.03
CA LEU A 603 2.11 -8.85 14.71
C LEU A 603 0.85 -8.84 13.83
N LYS A 604 -0.19 -8.19 14.29
CA LYS A 604 -1.48 -8.11 13.62
C LYS A 604 -1.89 -6.66 13.42
N GLY A 605 -2.88 -6.44 12.53
CA GLY A 605 -3.44 -5.13 12.27
C GLY A 605 -2.76 -4.37 11.13
N ILE A 606 -1.79 -4.96 10.45
CA ILE A 606 -1.23 -4.41 9.20
C ILE A 606 -2.30 -4.56 8.12
N ALA A 607 -2.83 -3.45 7.66
CA ALA A 607 -3.89 -3.40 6.64
C ALA A 607 -3.49 -2.61 5.39
N THR A 608 -2.28 -2.03 5.38
CA THR A 608 -1.78 -1.25 4.24
C THR A 608 -1.63 -2.14 3.01
N GLU A 609 -2.21 -1.74 1.88
CA GLU A 609 -2.09 -2.43 0.60
C GLU A 609 -1.25 -1.64 -0.41
N ARG A 610 -1.33 -0.31 -0.34
CA ARG A 610 -0.59 0.61 -1.20
C ARG A 610 0.19 1.62 -0.38
N ILE A 611 1.40 1.87 -0.81
CA ILE A 611 2.30 2.86 -0.22
C ILE A 611 2.80 3.78 -1.32
N ASN A 612 3.03 5.04 -1.02
CA ASN A 612 3.68 5.97 -1.96
C ASN A 612 5.17 6.09 -1.69
N HIS A 613 5.55 5.84 -0.44
CA HIS A 613 6.92 5.79 0.04
C HIS A 613 7.07 4.61 0.99
N PRO A 614 8.25 4.01 1.15
CA PRO A 614 8.51 2.94 2.12
C PRO A 614 7.98 3.23 3.53
N SER A 615 8.09 4.50 4.00
CA SER A 615 7.58 4.94 5.31
C SER A 615 6.05 4.83 5.47
N ASP A 616 5.30 4.78 4.37
CA ASP A 616 3.84 4.64 4.43
C ASP A 616 3.39 3.23 4.88
N ARG A 617 4.32 2.25 5.00
CA ARG A 617 4.01 0.97 5.67
C ARG A 617 3.50 1.19 7.08
N PHE A 618 3.88 2.29 7.72
CA PHE A 618 3.41 2.72 9.03
C PHE A 618 2.12 3.54 9.01
N ALA A 619 1.44 3.68 7.86
CA ALA A 619 0.24 4.52 7.75
C ALA A 619 -0.85 4.16 8.76
N ASN A 620 -1.02 2.88 9.06
CA ASN A 620 -1.98 2.40 10.06
C ASN A 620 -1.31 1.83 11.34
N ILE A 621 -0.11 2.31 11.70
CA ILE A 621 0.67 1.84 12.86
C ILE A 621 -0.14 1.85 14.18
N ALA A 622 -1.08 2.77 14.33
CA ALA A 622 -1.98 2.84 15.47
C ALA A 622 -2.88 1.59 15.62
N SER A 623 -3.10 0.86 14.54
CA SER A 623 -3.88 -0.38 14.52
C SER A 623 -3.03 -1.64 14.75
N TRP A 624 -1.70 -1.53 14.75
CA TRP A 624 -0.81 -2.67 14.92
C TRP A 624 -0.79 -3.14 16.36
N TYR A 625 -0.90 -4.45 16.58
CA TYR A 625 -0.87 -5.03 17.93
C TYR A 625 -0.21 -6.41 17.96
N ILE A 626 0.44 -6.70 19.09
CA ILE A 626 1.03 -8.01 19.41
C ILE A 626 0.24 -8.67 20.55
N LYS A 627 -0.27 -7.85 21.48
CA LYS A 627 -1.03 -8.33 22.63
C LYS A 627 -2.53 -8.28 22.38
N THR A 628 -3.25 -9.27 22.92
CA THR A 628 -4.72 -9.32 22.87
C THR A 628 -5.30 -9.54 24.25
N LYS A 629 -6.50 -8.99 24.48
CA LYS A 629 -7.33 -9.28 25.66
C LYS A 629 -8.68 -9.81 25.24
N LYS A 630 -9.20 -10.78 26.01
CA LYS A 630 -10.55 -11.29 25.81
C LYS A 630 -11.57 -10.26 26.31
N ARG A 631 -12.55 -9.90 25.49
CA ARG A 631 -13.69 -9.05 25.86
C ARG A 631 -14.98 -9.69 25.40
N LEU A 632 -16.06 -9.54 26.20
CA LEU A 632 -17.40 -9.91 25.77
C LEU A 632 -17.86 -8.98 24.65
N GLN A 633 -18.39 -9.58 23.61
CA GLN A 633 -19.08 -8.87 22.55
C GLN A 633 -20.57 -9.25 22.65
N PHE A 634 -21.42 -8.26 22.95
CA PHE A 634 -22.88 -8.39 23.01
C PHE A 634 -23.47 -8.04 21.65
#